data_d1fea63cfbdf794c71b45fb924d7a470
#
_entry.id   d1fea63cfbdf794c71b45fb924d7a470
#
_cell.length_a   1.000
_cell.length_b   1.000
_cell.length_c   1.000
_cell.angle_alpha   90.00
_cell.angle_beta   90.00
_cell.angle_gamma   90.00
#
_symmetry.space_group_name_H-M   'P 1'
#
loop_
_entity.id
_entity.type
_entity.pdbx_description
1 polymer ?
#
loop_
_entity_poly.entity_id
_entity_poly.type
_entity_poly.pdbx_seq_one_letter_code
_entity_poly.pdbx_strand_id
1 'polypeptide(L)'
;LAVGRLVGTAAQASAVIDAYIGKNGSLTPQSGLVSGYDFFYDTATQVANQFDNGMAGARTDRSLLWSGGPRDTTGTGVEWTTDDIKQKLFAPGGHDLVFLGAHATEDSALAANYDYNALFHAASVQSDGNFVGTVLMSIGCHLGLDVPATDKLTTGGDWVENLQGRGATVIAATSYQLGDTDFIAYHEKLYLNLAQELNTGSGPVPIGKALAQAKTAYRAGLATPSGLDEKVLLSTALYGLPMYAVNMP
;
A
#
# COMPACT_ATOMS: atom_id res chain seq x y z
N LEU A 1 -8.62 -19.96 1.19
CA LEU A 1 -8.08 -19.68 2.52
C LEU A 1 -7.34 -18.35 2.47
N ALA A 2 -7.70 -17.40 3.35
CA ALA A 2 -6.98 -16.14 3.50
C ALA A 2 -5.85 -16.33 4.52
N VAL A 3 -4.66 -15.87 4.20
CA VAL A 3 -3.47 -15.97 5.05
C VAL A 3 -2.87 -14.58 5.22
N GLY A 4 -2.54 -14.21 6.45
CA GLY A 4 -1.75 -13.02 6.78
C GLY A 4 -0.48 -13.43 7.54
N ARG A 5 0.54 -12.59 7.43
CA ARG A 5 1.83 -12.77 8.10
C ARG A 5 1.99 -11.74 9.21
N LEU A 6 2.55 -12.14 10.31
CA LEU A 6 3.09 -11.26 11.34
C LEU A 6 4.61 -11.45 11.33
N VAL A 7 5.35 -10.37 11.14
CA VAL A 7 6.80 -10.39 10.96
C VAL A 7 7.51 -9.56 12.03
N GLY A 8 8.83 -9.65 12.08
CA GLY A 8 9.65 -8.91 13.03
C GLY A 8 9.61 -9.51 14.44
N THR A 9 9.69 -8.65 15.43
CA THR A 9 9.73 -9.02 16.86
C THR A 9 8.32 -9.32 17.42
N ALA A 10 8.24 -9.98 18.56
CA ALA A 10 6.99 -10.20 19.28
C ALA A 10 6.26 -8.88 19.60
N ALA A 11 6.99 -7.80 19.89
CA ALA A 11 6.41 -6.49 20.14
C ALA A 11 5.75 -5.90 18.88
N GLN A 12 6.38 -6.05 17.70
CA GLN A 12 5.82 -5.60 16.43
C GLN A 12 4.57 -6.41 16.06
N ALA A 13 4.60 -7.73 16.24
CA ALA A 13 3.42 -8.58 16.05
C ALA A 13 2.28 -8.20 17.01
N SER A 14 2.59 -7.90 18.28
CA SER A 14 1.61 -7.45 19.27
C SER A 14 0.95 -6.14 18.87
N ALA A 15 1.69 -5.19 18.31
CA ALA A 15 1.14 -3.90 17.88
C ALA A 15 0.00 -4.05 16.85
N VAL A 16 0.11 -5.02 15.93
CA VAL A 16 -0.96 -5.34 14.97
C VAL A 16 -2.18 -5.93 15.68
N ILE A 17 -1.96 -6.83 16.66
CA ILE A 17 -3.03 -7.45 17.43
C ILE A 17 -3.75 -6.39 18.28
N ASP A 18 -3.00 -5.53 18.94
CA ASP A 18 -3.53 -4.44 19.77
C ASP A 18 -4.34 -3.44 18.92
N ALA A 19 -3.85 -3.10 17.73
CA ALA A 19 -4.59 -2.27 16.77
C ALA A 19 -5.91 -2.93 16.36
N TYR A 20 -5.89 -4.23 16.05
CA TYR A 20 -7.10 -4.99 15.73
C TYR A 20 -8.11 -4.98 16.88
N ILE A 21 -7.65 -5.24 18.12
CA ILE A 21 -8.51 -5.22 19.31
C ILE A 21 -9.05 -3.80 19.54
N GLY A 22 -8.20 -2.78 19.47
CA GLY A 22 -8.57 -1.38 19.68
C GLY A 22 -9.58 -0.84 18.64
N LYS A 23 -9.57 -1.40 17.45
CA LYS A 23 -10.56 -1.10 16.37
C LYS A 23 -11.76 -2.07 16.38
N ASN A 24 -11.90 -2.94 17.40
CA ASN A 24 -12.95 -3.97 17.45
C ASN A 24 -13.02 -4.85 16.18
N GLY A 25 -11.87 -5.14 15.60
CA GLY A 25 -11.73 -5.98 14.40
C GLY A 25 -12.17 -5.33 13.08
N SER A 26 -12.58 -4.06 13.07
CA SER A 26 -13.08 -3.39 11.89
C SER A 26 -12.67 -1.92 11.82
N LEU A 27 -12.34 -1.47 10.61
CA LEU A 27 -12.04 -0.08 10.27
C LEU A 27 -13.21 0.48 9.44
N THR A 28 -13.82 1.57 9.89
CA THR A 28 -14.66 2.42 9.05
C THR A 28 -13.83 3.64 8.65
N PRO A 29 -13.26 3.66 7.44
CA PRO A 29 -12.27 4.65 7.08
C PRO A 29 -12.89 6.04 6.94
N GLN A 30 -12.19 7.05 7.43
CA GLN A 30 -12.55 8.46 7.38
C GLN A 30 -11.51 9.31 6.63
N SER A 31 -10.37 8.73 6.29
CA SER A 31 -9.29 9.42 5.61
C SER A 31 -8.53 8.49 4.69
N GLY A 32 -8.09 9.01 3.56
CA GLY A 32 -7.23 8.31 2.60
C GLY A 32 -6.05 9.17 2.17
N LEU A 33 -4.95 8.51 1.84
CA LEU A 33 -3.80 9.11 1.19
C LEU A 33 -3.39 8.25 0.00
N VAL A 34 -3.16 8.86 -1.15
CA VAL A 34 -2.59 8.19 -2.31
C VAL A 34 -1.38 8.93 -2.82
N SER A 35 -0.36 8.20 -3.20
CA SER A 35 0.76 8.71 -3.96
C SER A 35 0.90 7.94 -5.26
N GLY A 36 1.47 8.58 -6.27
CA GLY A 36 1.73 7.95 -7.55
C GLY A 36 2.37 8.92 -8.53
N TYR A 37 3.23 8.39 -9.36
CA TYR A 37 3.87 9.09 -10.47
C TYR A 37 4.24 8.07 -11.53
N ASP A 38 4.69 8.51 -12.70
CA ASP A 38 5.02 7.62 -13.79
C ASP A 38 3.83 6.67 -14.11
N PHE A 39 4.07 5.39 -14.37
CA PHE A 39 3.02 4.41 -14.63
C PHE A 39 2.10 4.10 -13.43
N PHE A 40 2.46 4.50 -12.21
CA PHE A 40 1.58 4.36 -11.04
C PHE A 40 0.43 5.38 -10.97
N TYR A 41 0.49 6.45 -11.77
CA TYR A 41 -0.43 7.60 -11.64
C TYR A 41 -1.89 7.22 -11.91
N ASP A 42 -2.15 6.48 -12.97
CA ASP A 42 -3.50 6.10 -13.37
C ASP A 42 -4.13 5.14 -12.36
N THR A 43 -3.36 4.13 -11.92
CA THR A 43 -3.80 3.20 -10.88
C THR A 43 -4.05 3.91 -9.56
N ALA A 44 -3.15 4.79 -9.11
CA ALA A 44 -3.32 5.56 -7.89
C ALA A 44 -4.58 6.44 -7.96
N THR A 45 -4.84 7.05 -9.12
CA THR A 45 -6.06 7.82 -9.37
C THR A 45 -7.31 6.96 -9.25
N GLN A 46 -7.33 5.76 -9.82
CA GLN A 46 -8.48 4.86 -9.75
C GLN A 46 -8.68 4.29 -8.33
N VAL A 47 -7.61 3.96 -7.62
CA VAL A 47 -7.68 3.54 -6.21
C VAL A 47 -8.24 4.67 -5.34
N ALA A 48 -7.80 5.92 -5.55
CA ALA A 48 -8.36 7.08 -4.85
C ALA A 48 -9.86 7.26 -5.10
N ASN A 49 -10.34 6.98 -6.33
CA ASN A 49 -11.77 7.00 -6.64
C ASN A 49 -12.53 5.92 -5.85
N GLN A 50 -11.95 4.71 -5.70
CA GLN A 50 -12.56 3.66 -4.88
C GLN A 50 -12.61 4.05 -3.40
N PHE A 51 -11.56 4.67 -2.87
CA PHE A 51 -11.54 5.16 -1.50
C PHE A 51 -12.62 6.24 -1.28
N ASP A 52 -12.69 7.24 -2.15
CA ASP A 52 -13.68 8.32 -2.04
C ASP A 52 -15.13 7.79 -2.14
N ASN A 53 -15.37 6.81 -3.00
CA ASN A 53 -16.70 6.19 -3.14
C ASN A 53 -17.08 5.36 -1.91
N GLY A 54 -16.10 4.79 -1.20
CA GLY A 54 -16.32 3.95 -0.03
C GLY A 54 -16.26 4.69 1.31
N MET A 55 -15.91 5.98 1.32
CA MET A 55 -15.82 6.80 2.52
C MET A 55 -16.94 7.85 2.56
N ALA A 56 -17.92 7.69 3.44
CA ALA A 56 -19.06 8.59 3.56
C ALA A 56 -18.63 10.02 3.93
N GLY A 57 -18.56 10.92 2.93
CA GLY A 57 -18.25 12.33 3.12
C GLY A 57 -16.77 12.67 3.36
N ALA A 58 -15.91 11.68 3.50
CA ALA A 58 -14.46 11.88 3.57
C ALA A 58 -13.82 12.01 2.18
N ARG A 59 -12.59 12.46 2.12
CA ARG A 59 -11.83 12.60 0.88
C ARG A 59 -10.44 12.03 1.01
N THR A 60 -9.99 11.43 -0.09
CA THR A 60 -8.60 10.99 -0.24
C THR A 60 -7.70 12.19 -0.55
N ASP A 61 -6.63 12.36 0.21
CA ASP A 61 -5.58 13.31 -0.15
C ASP A 61 -4.85 12.80 -1.40
N ARG A 62 -4.91 13.60 -2.46
CA ARG A 62 -4.33 13.32 -3.78
C ARG A 62 -3.16 14.25 -4.10
N SER A 63 -2.67 15.00 -3.13
CA SER A 63 -1.61 15.98 -3.35
C SER A 63 -0.26 15.36 -3.74
N LEU A 64 -0.12 14.04 -3.60
CA LEU A 64 1.05 13.29 -4.01
C LEU A 64 0.81 12.51 -5.33
N LEU A 65 -0.05 13.03 -6.20
CA LEU A 65 -0.25 12.49 -7.56
C LEU A 65 0.40 13.40 -8.57
N TRP A 66 1.28 12.84 -9.37
CA TRP A 66 1.94 13.50 -10.49
C TRP A 66 2.01 12.56 -11.70
N SER A 67 1.53 13.00 -12.87
CA SER A 67 1.48 12.14 -14.06
C SER A 67 2.83 11.99 -14.77
N GLY A 68 3.83 12.79 -14.38
CA GLY A 68 5.19 12.65 -14.91
C GLY A 68 6.00 11.60 -14.17
N GLY A 69 7.06 11.13 -14.80
CA GLY A 69 8.08 10.29 -14.19
C GLY A 69 9.26 11.09 -13.63
N PRO A 70 10.14 10.46 -12.87
CA PRO A 70 11.41 11.07 -12.51
C PRO A 70 12.13 11.54 -13.78
N ARG A 71 12.50 12.83 -13.85
CA ARG A 71 13.05 13.54 -15.02
C ARG A 71 12.06 13.94 -16.11
N ASP A 72 10.77 13.74 -15.95
CA ASP A 72 9.78 14.25 -16.88
C ASP A 72 9.31 15.64 -16.43
N THR A 73 9.51 16.66 -17.29
CA THR A 73 9.07 18.03 -17.03
C THR A 73 7.66 18.32 -17.54
N THR A 74 7.02 17.37 -18.19
CA THR A 74 5.76 17.58 -18.92
C THR A 74 4.54 16.99 -18.20
N GLY A 75 4.73 16.34 -17.05
CA GLY A 75 3.66 15.75 -16.25
C GLY A 75 2.64 16.79 -15.77
N THR A 76 1.41 16.35 -15.60
CA THR A 76 0.33 17.14 -14.98
C THR A 76 0.23 16.83 -13.48
N GLY A 77 -0.12 17.80 -12.68
CA GLY A 77 -0.07 17.72 -11.22
C GLY A 77 1.15 18.44 -10.67
N VAL A 78 1.56 18.08 -9.48
CA VAL A 78 2.70 18.68 -8.80
C VAL A 78 3.67 17.57 -8.42
N GLU A 79 4.94 17.75 -8.76
CA GLU A 79 6.03 16.93 -8.22
C GLU A 79 5.96 16.96 -6.69
N TRP A 80 6.37 15.86 -6.06
CA TRP A 80 6.43 15.80 -4.62
C TRP A 80 7.80 15.29 -4.13
N THR A 81 8.26 15.90 -3.07
CA THR A 81 9.57 15.66 -2.46
C THR A 81 9.48 14.64 -1.34
N THR A 82 10.63 14.25 -0.81
CA THR A 82 10.70 13.42 0.41
C THR A 82 10.05 14.10 1.61
N ASP A 83 10.08 15.43 1.68
CA ASP A 83 9.44 16.18 2.77
C ASP A 83 7.93 16.20 2.60
N ASP A 84 7.42 16.31 1.36
CA ASP A 84 5.99 16.25 1.09
C ASP A 84 5.40 14.89 1.49
N ILE A 85 6.03 13.79 1.07
CA ILE A 85 5.54 12.44 1.46
C ILE A 85 5.65 12.22 2.97
N LYS A 86 6.72 12.67 3.63
CA LYS A 86 6.85 12.59 5.08
C LYS A 86 5.78 13.38 5.81
N GLN A 87 5.54 14.61 5.38
CA GLN A 87 4.51 15.48 5.97
C GLN A 87 3.11 14.84 5.87
N LYS A 88 2.81 14.17 4.76
CA LYS A 88 1.52 13.53 4.52
C LYS A 88 1.41 12.17 5.20
N LEU A 89 2.36 11.28 4.92
CA LEU A 89 2.32 9.90 5.42
C LEU A 89 2.45 9.82 6.94
N PHE A 90 3.24 10.72 7.54
CA PHE A 90 3.47 10.77 8.99
C PHE A 90 2.63 11.87 9.69
N ALA A 91 1.55 12.33 9.06
CA ALA A 91 0.64 13.29 9.70
C ALA A 91 0.18 12.77 11.08
N PRO A 92 0.10 13.64 12.12
CA PRO A 92 -0.23 13.23 13.48
C PRO A 92 -1.58 12.50 13.60
N GLY A 93 -2.56 12.84 12.75
CA GLY A 93 -3.85 12.17 12.67
C GLY A 93 -3.80 10.79 12.02
N GLY A 94 -2.75 10.51 11.28
CA GLY A 94 -2.65 9.31 10.43
C GLY A 94 -3.63 9.30 9.26
N HIS A 95 -3.62 8.19 8.53
CA HIS A 95 -4.61 7.90 7.48
C HIS A 95 -5.14 6.49 7.68
N ASP A 96 -6.45 6.32 7.47
CA ASP A 96 -7.07 5.00 7.58
C ASP A 96 -6.72 4.11 6.40
N LEU A 97 -6.73 4.67 5.19
CA LEU A 97 -6.37 3.98 3.95
C LEU A 97 -5.18 4.68 3.28
N VAL A 98 -4.17 3.92 2.92
CA VAL A 98 -3.01 4.44 2.18
C VAL A 98 -2.76 3.59 0.94
N PHE A 99 -2.57 4.25 -0.20
CA PHE A 99 -1.99 3.64 -1.39
C PHE A 99 -0.65 4.33 -1.70
N LEU A 100 0.42 3.58 -1.58
CA LEU A 100 1.78 4.08 -1.83
C LEU A 100 2.27 3.57 -3.19
N GLY A 101 2.14 4.41 -4.21
CA GLY A 101 2.72 4.20 -5.54
C GLY A 101 4.06 4.94 -5.64
N ALA A 102 5.16 4.19 -5.64
CA ALA A 102 6.51 4.74 -5.76
C ALA A 102 7.49 3.63 -6.19
N HIS A 103 8.58 4.00 -6.85
CA HIS A 103 9.72 3.09 -7.00
C HIS A 103 10.33 2.84 -5.62
N ALA A 104 10.48 1.58 -5.24
CA ALA A 104 10.88 1.22 -3.88
C ALA A 104 11.83 0.02 -3.83
N THR A 105 12.46 -0.12 -2.69
CA THR A 105 13.12 -1.33 -2.20
C THR A 105 12.45 -1.77 -0.90
N GLU A 106 13.00 -2.78 -0.24
CA GLU A 106 12.52 -3.24 1.07
C GLU A 106 12.63 -2.19 2.18
N ASP A 107 13.51 -1.19 2.06
CA ASP A 107 13.81 -0.22 3.11
C ASP A 107 13.68 1.25 2.70
N SER A 108 13.46 1.53 1.41
CA SER A 108 13.39 2.89 0.90
C SER A 108 12.41 3.03 -0.26
N ALA A 109 12.00 4.26 -0.55
CA ALA A 109 11.22 4.60 -1.72
C ALA A 109 11.64 5.95 -2.28
N LEU A 110 11.54 6.09 -3.62
CA LEU A 110 11.93 7.28 -4.36
C LEU A 110 10.79 8.29 -4.40
N ALA A 111 11.08 9.57 -4.12
CA ALA A 111 10.13 10.65 -4.31
C ALA A 111 9.96 10.99 -5.80
N ALA A 112 8.82 11.57 -6.14
CA ALA A 112 8.45 11.95 -7.50
C ALA A 112 9.05 13.31 -7.88
N ASN A 113 10.35 13.42 -7.88
CA ASN A 113 11.06 14.63 -8.30
C ASN A 113 12.25 14.31 -9.20
N TYR A 114 12.94 15.37 -9.67
CA TYR A 114 14.11 15.23 -10.55
C TYR A 114 15.31 14.57 -9.91
N ASP A 115 15.37 14.49 -8.58
CA ASP A 115 16.49 13.92 -7.87
C ASP A 115 16.29 12.42 -7.64
N TYR A 116 16.92 11.59 -8.46
CA TYR A 116 16.91 10.14 -8.31
C TYR A 116 17.51 9.64 -6.98
N ASN A 117 18.10 10.51 -6.19
CA ASN A 117 18.64 10.20 -4.87
C ASN A 117 17.70 10.64 -3.75
N ALA A 118 16.55 11.22 -4.08
CA ALA A 118 15.56 11.68 -3.09
C ALA A 118 14.77 10.49 -2.51
N LEU A 119 15.43 9.72 -1.66
CA LEU A 119 14.86 8.55 -0.99
C LEU A 119 14.27 8.92 0.37
N PHE A 120 13.10 8.39 0.66
CA PHE A 120 12.58 8.34 2.03
C PHE A 120 12.61 6.89 2.53
N HIS A 121 12.94 6.69 3.80
CA HIS A 121 13.31 5.40 4.34
C HIS A 121 12.25 4.85 5.28
N ALA A 122 12.07 3.53 5.27
CA ALA A 122 11.21 2.79 6.17
C ALA A 122 11.50 3.06 7.65
N ALA A 123 12.77 3.31 7.99
CA ALA A 123 13.21 3.69 9.34
C ALA A 123 12.49 4.93 9.89
N SER A 124 12.05 5.86 9.02
CA SER A 124 11.29 7.05 9.45
C SER A 124 9.93 6.71 10.07
N VAL A 125 9.37 5.53 9.75
CA VAL A 125 8.11 5.05 10.34
C VAL A 125 8.24 4.81 11.86
N GLN A 126 9.44 4.46 12.33
CA GLN A 126 9.67 4.14 13.75
C GLN A 126 9.51 5.36 14.68
N SER A 127 9.90 6.54 14.22
CA SER A 127 9.89 7.76 15.01
C SER A 127 8.62 8.59 14.80
N ASP A 128 8.01 8.49 13.62
CA ASP A 128 7.00 9.43 13.16
C ASP A 128 5.70 8.71 12.73
N GLY A 129 4.61 9.45 12.75
CA GLY A 129 3.33 9.00 12.20
C GLY A 129 2.49 8.11 13.12
N ASN A 130 1.22 8.07 12.79
CA ASN A 130 0.22 7.22 13.43
C ASN A 130 -0.33 6.23 12.40
N PHE A 131 -0.05 4.96 12.60
CA PHE A 131 -0.47 3.88 11.69
C PHE A 131 -1.40 2.86 12.37
N VAL A 132 -1.87 3.14 13.59
CA VAL A 132 -2.72 2.21 14.34
C VAL A 132 -4.02 1.93 13.61
N GLY A 133 -4.13 0.72 13.07
CA GLY A 133 -5.27 0.26 12.28
C GLY A 133 -5.29 0.72 10.84
N THR A 134 -4.26 1.45 10.37
CA THR A 134 -4.10 1.81 8.95
C THR A 134 -4.03 0.58 8.07
N VAL A 135 -4.71 0.62 6.92
CA VAL A 135 -4.55 -0.34 5.83
C VAL A 135 -3.74 0.32 4.73
N LEU A 136 -2.51 -0.17 4.55
CA LEU A 136 -1.59 0.32 3.53
C LEU A 136 -1.44 -0.70 2.41
N MET A 137 -1.70 -0.27 1.18
CA MET A 137 -1.41 -1.00 -0.05
C MET A 137 -0.25 -0.33 -0.78
N SER A 138 0.69 -1.09 -1.30
CA SER A 138 1.78 -0.50 -2.08
C SER A 138 2.13 -1.29 -3.32
N ILE A 139 2.30 -0.53 -4.42
CA ILE A 139 2.84 -1.03 -5.69
C ILE A 139 4.36 -0.77 -5.82
N GLY A 140 5.02 -0.37 -4.74
CA GLY A 140 6.49 -0.24 -4.71
C GLY A 140 7.20 -1.59 -4.74
N CYS A 141 8.20 -1.73 -5.60
CA CYS A 141 9.00 -2.96 -5.71
C CYS A 141 9.58 -3.37 -4.35
N HIS A 142 9.52 -4.65 -4.01
CA HIS A 142 10.07 -5.22 -2.78
C HIS A 142 9.54 -4.62 -1.46
N LEU A 143 8.56 -3.72 -1.48
CA LEU A 143 8.05 -3.09 -0.26
C LEU A 143 7.47 -4.13 0.72
N GLY A 144 6.97 -5.26 0.22
CA GLY A 144 6.53 -6.40 1.02
C GLY A 144 7.65 -7.44 1.31
N LEU A 145 8.90 -7.15 1.05
CA LEU A 145 10.00 -8.08 1.34
C LEU A 145 10.46 -7.90 2.79
N ASP A 146 10.16 -8.91 3.61
CA ASP A 146 10.69 -9.03 4.97
C ASP A 146 12.08 -9.64 4.92
N VAL A 147 13.09 -8.87 5.32
CA VAL A 147 14.49 -9.29 5.31
C VAL A 147 14.94 -9.57 6.74
N PRO A 148 15.44 -10.78 7.05
CA PRO A 148 15.94 -11.09 8.39
C PRO A 148 16.98 -10.08 8.86
N ALA A 149 16.97 -9.72 10.13
CA ALA A 149 17.87 -8.72 10.71
C ALA A 149 19.37 -9.04 10.49
N THR A 150 19.71 -10.33 10.35
CA THR A 150 21.07 -10.78 10.04
C THR A 150 21.52 -10.47 8.61
N ASP A 151 20.58 -10.27 7.70
CA ASP A 151 20.84 -10.14 6.26
C ASP A 151 20.58 -8.72 5.76
N LYS A 152 20.15 -7.81 6.66
CA LYS A 152 19.87 -6.42 6.32
C LYS A 152 21.14 -5.64 6.01
N LEU A 153 21.12 -4.94 4.89
CA LEU A 153 22.18 -4.01 4.51
C LEU A 153 22.07 -2.67 5.27
N THR A 154 20.89 -2.37 5.80
CA THR A 154 20.60 -1.14 6.54
C THR A 154 20.15 -1.45 7.97
N THR A 155 20.43 -0.54 8.90
CA THR A 155 20.11 -0.72 10.33
C THR A 155 18.68 -0.32 10.70
N GLY A 156 17.88 0.17 9.75
CA GLY A 156 16.58 0.81 10.01
C GLY A 156 15.35 -0.11 9.93
N GLY A 157 15.53 -1.40 9.65
CA GLY A 157 14.41 -2.31 9.37
C GLY A 157 13.78 -2.09 7.99
N ASP A 158 12.94 -3.01 7.57
CA ASP A 158 12.18 -2.91 6.34
C ASP A 158 10.79 -2.27 6.54
N TRP A 159 10.06 -2.03 5.43
CA TRP A 159 8.75 -1.39 5.48
C TRP A 159 7.74 -2.20 6.29
N VAL A 160 7.69 -3.52 6.07
CA VAL A 160 6.64 -4.34 6.71
C VAL A 160 6.84 -4.46 8.21
N GLU A 161 8.08 -4.64 8.68
CA GLU A 161 8.38 -4.66 10.11
C GLU A 161 8.06 -3.32 10.77
N ASN A 162 8.49 -2.21 10.15
CA ASN A 162 8.28 -0.87 10.70
C ASN A 162 6.80 -0.50 10.75
N LEU A 163 6.05 -0.76 9.69
CA LEU A 163 4.62 -0.47 9.62
C LEU A 163 3.82 -1.36 10.57
N GLN A 164 4.13 -2.67 10.62
CA GLN A 164 3.49 -3.57 11.60
C GLN A 164 3.81 -3.18 13.03
N GLY A 165 5.03 -2.78 13.31
CA GLY A 165 5.44 -2.27 14.63
C GLY A 165 4.68 -1.02 15.08
N ARG A 166 3.98 -0.35 14.16
CA ARG A 166 3.10 0.80 14.42
C ARG A 166 1.60 0.46 14.28
N GLY A 167 1.28 -0.84 14.16
CA GLY A 167 -0.10 -1.33 14.13
C GLY A 167 -0.79 -1.27 12.76
N ALA A 168 -0.04 -1.10 11.67
CA ALA A 168 -0.59 -1.14 10.32
C ALA A 168 -0.83 -2.56 9.81
N THR A 169 -1.79 -2.71 8.92
CA THR A 169 -1.95 -3.86 8.02
C THR A 169 -1.41 -3.47 6.65
N VAL A 170 -0.50 -4.28 6.08
CA VAL A 170 0.19 -3.96 4.83
C VAL A 170 -0.12 -5.01 3.78
N ILE A 171 -0.43 -4.57 2.55
CA ILE A 171 -0.54 -5.42 1.36
C ILE A 171 0.50 -4.93 0.36
N ALA A 172 1.51 -5.74 0.10
CA ALA A 172 2.60 -5.39 -0.81
C ALA A 172 3.25 -6.65 -1.39
N ALA A 173 4.02 -6.49 -2.47
CA ALA A 173 4.71 -7.62 -3.08
C ALA A 173 6.14 -7.77 -2.56
N THR A 174 6.57 -9.03 -2.44
CA THR A 174 7.91 -9.43 -2.01
C THR A 174 8.96 -9.34 -3.12
N SER A 175 8.56 -8.95 -4.34
CA SER A 175 9.41 -8.90 -5.52
C SER A 175 9.23 -7.59 -6.29
N TYR A 176 9.93 -7.46 -7.43
CA TYR A 176 9.64 -6.40 -8.39
C TYR A 176 8.16 -6.42 -8.76
N GLN A 177 7.52 -5.27 -8.68
CA GLN A 177 6.15 -5.08 -9.12
C GLN A 177 6.13 -4.57 -10.56
N LEU A 178 5.11 -4.97 -11.28
CA LEU A 178 4.95 -4.71 -12.71
C LEU A 178 3.74 -3.82 -12.92
N GLY A 179 3.85 -2.88 -13.82
CA GLY A 179 2.79 -2.03 -14.34
C GLY A 179 2.95 -1.89 -15.84
N ASP A 180 2.10 -1.09 -16.45
CA ASP A 180 2.15 -0.73 -17.86
C ASP A 180 1.98 0.78 -17.99
N THR A 181 2.59 1.41 -18.99
CA THR A 181 2.52 2.86 -19.20
C THR A 181 1.26 3.32 -19.93
N ASP A 182 0.58 2.41 -20.61
CA ASP A 182 -0.55 2.74 -21.48
C ASP A 182 -1.91 2.31 -20.90
N PHE A 183 -1.92 1.32 -19.99
CA PHE A 183 -3.14 0.81 -19.38
C PHE A 183 -2.87 0.09 -18.06
N ILE A 184 -3.86 0.05 -17.17
CA ILE A 184 -3.77 -0.61 -15.87
C ILE A 184 -3.66 -2.13 -16.05
N ALA A 185 -2.46 -2.67 -15.79
CA ALA A 185 -2.13 -4.08 -15.94
C ALA A 185 -1.38 -4.64 -14.73
N TYR A 186 -1.14 -5.94 -14.71
CA TYR A 186 -0.33 -6.63 -13.72
C TYR A 186 -0.67 -6.26 -12.26
N HIS A 187 0.32 -5.81 -11.46
CA HIS A 187 0.10 -5.43 -10.06
C HIS A 187 -0.87 -4.25 -9.93
N GLU A 188 -0.87 -3.31 -10.85
CA GLU A 188 -1.83 -2.21 -10.90
C GLU A 188 -3.26 -2.73 -10.92
N LYS A 189 -3.54 -3.68 -11.82
CA LYS A 189 -4.85 -4.31 -11.92
C LYS A 189 -5.24 -5.08 -10.67
N LEU A 190 -4.26 -5.76 -10.04
CA LEU A 190 -4.52 -6.48 -8.80
C LEU A 190 -4.89 -5.53 -7.66
N TYR A 191 -4.17 -4.40 -7.50
CA TYR A 191 -4.48 -3.42 -6.44
C TYR A 191 -5.79 -2.67 -6.70
N LEU A 192 -6.09 -2.35 -7.96
CA LEU A 192 -7.39 -1.80 -8.31
C LEU A 192 -8.53 -2.78 -7.98
N ASN A 193 -8.40 -4.05 -8.33
CA ASN A 193 -9.35 -5.09 -7.94
C ASN A 193 -9.48 -5.17 -6.41
N LEU A 194 -8.37 -5.09 -5.67
CA LEU A 194 -8.39 -5.10 -4.21
C LEU A 194 -9.19 -3.92 -3.64
N ALA A 195 -8.97 -2.71 -4.15
CA ALA A 195 -9.72 -1.54 -3.73
C ALA A 195 -11.22 -1.69 -4.03
N GLN A 196 -11.58 -2.27 -5.17
CA GLN A 196 -12.97 -2.59 -5.54
C GLN A 196 -13.58 -3.64 -4.60
N GLU A 197 -12.84 -4.69 -4.25
CA GLU A 197 -13.31 -5.74 -3.33
C GLU A 197 -13.48 -5.24 -1.89
N LEU A 198 -12.77 -4.20 -1.49
CA LEU A 198 -12.97 -3.52 -0.21
C LEU A 198 -14.20 -2.60 -0.25
N ASN A 199 -14.54 -2.05 -1.41
CA ASN A 199 -15.63 -1.09 -1.63
C ASN A 199 -16.87 -1.77 -2.25
N THR A 200 -17.38 -2.81 -1.62
CA THR A 200 -18.56 -3.54 -2.13
C THR A 200 -19.90 -2.95 -1.70
N GLY A 201 -19.91 -2.00 -0.75
CA GLY A 201 -21.14 -1.43 -0.19
C GLY A 201 -22.00 -2.43 0.60
N SER A 202 -21.49 -3.61 0.92
CA SER A 202 -22.24 -4.70 1.55
C SER A 202 -21.91 -4.91 3.04
N GLY A 203 -21.24 -3.94 3.67
CA GLY A 203 -20.77 -3.99 5.05
C GLY A 203 -19.30 -4.38 5.18
N PRO A 204 -18.80 -4.67 6.38
CA PRO A 204 -17.38 -4.92 6.62
C PRO A 204 -16.84 -6.11 5.82
N VAL A 205 -15.77 -5.88 5.05
CA VAL A 205 -15.11 -6.89 4.24
C VAL A 205 -13.76 -7.26 4.88
N PRO A 206 -13.53 -8.51 5.29
CA PRO A 206 -12.23 -8.95 5.78
C PRO A 206 -11.15 -8.79 4.71
N ILE A 207 -10.03 -8.16 5.05
CA ILE A 207 -8.94 -7.83 4.11
C ILE A 207 -8.39 -9.08 3.42
N GLY A 208 -8.23 -10.18 4.15
CA GLY A 208 -7.76 -11.42 3.56
C GLY A 208 -8.75 -12.01 2.54
N LYS A 209 -10.07 -11.83 2.77
CA LYS A 209 -11.10 -12.21 1.79
C LYS A 209 -11.01 -11.32 0.55
N ALA A 210 -10.92 -10.00 0.73
CA ALA A 210 -10.80 -9.05 -0.37
C ALA A 210 -9.57 -9.35 -1.25
N LEU A 211 -8.40 -9.60 -0.64
CA LEU A 211 -7.20 -9.96 -1.38
C LEU A 211 -7.36 -11.29 -2.16
N ALA A 212 -7.98 -12.29 -1.55
CA ALA A 212 -8.25 -13.57 -2.23
C ALA A 212 -9.21 -13.39 -3.42
N GLN A 213 -10.26 -12.58 -3.27
CA GLN A 213 -11.21 -12.26 -4.34
C GLN A 213 -10.55 -11.42 -5.44
N ALA A 214 -9.74 -10.42 -5.09
CA ALA A 214 -8.98 -9.62 -6.05
C ALA A 214 -8.03 -10.48 -6.91
N LYS A 215 -7.31 -11.43 -6.29
CA LYS A 215 -6.48 -12.39 -7.02
C LYS A 215 -7.31 -13.31 -7.92
N THR A 216 -8.48 -13.75 -7.47
CA THR A 216 -9.40 -14.56 -8.27
C THR A 216 -9.93 -13.78 -9.46
N ALA A 217 -10.37 -12.54 -9.25
CA ALA A 217 -10.85 -11.65 -10.32
C ALA A 217 -9.73 -11.34 -11.33
N TYR A 218 -8.52 -11.06 -10.83
CA TYR A 218 -7.34 -10.87 -11.69
C TYR A 218 -7.13 -12.09 -12.59
N ARG A 219 -7.05 -13.30 -11.99
CA ARG A 219 -6.84 -14.55 -12.74
C ARG A 219 -7.97 -14.84 -13.73
N ALA A 220 -9.22 -14.61 -13.36
CA ALA A 220 -10.39 -14.82 -14.22
C ALA A 220 -10.43 -13.86 -15.42
N GLY A 221 -9.84 -12.67 -15.30
CA GLY A 221 -9.75 -11.69 -16.38
C GLY A 221 -8.68 -12.01 -17.43
N LEU A 222 -7.85 -13.03 -17.22
CA LEU A 222 -6.77 -13.41 -18.13
C LEU A 222 -7.21 -14.54 -19.06
N ALA A 223 -7.18 -14.32 -20.38
CA ALA A 223 -7.45 -15.37 -21.36
C ALA A 223 -6.37 -16.47 -21.29
N THR A 224 -5.11 -16.08 -21.26
CA THR A 224 -3.95 -16.97 -21.11
C THR A 224 -2.96 -16.30 -20.14
N PRO A 225 -2.78 -16.85 -18.92
CA PRO A 225 -1.79 -16.33 -17.98
C PRO A 225 -0.37 -16.52 -18.49
N SER A 226 0.45 -15.54 -18.21
CA SER A 226 1.91 -15.56 -18.43
C SER A 226 2.65 -15.79 -17.10
N GLY A 227 3.95 -16.03 -17.16
CA GLY A 227 4.80 -16.07 -15.95
C GLY A 227 4.84 -14.74 -15.18
N LEU A 228 4.57 -13.61 -15.86
CA LEU A 228 4.45 -12.31 -15.19
C LEU A 228 3.15 -12.24 -14.36
N ASP A 229 2.05 -12.79 -14.89
CA ASP A 229 0.78 -12.86 -14.15
C ASP A 229 0.88 -13.79 -12.93
N GLU A 230 1.59 -14.91 -13.07
CA GLU A 230 1.89 -15.79 -11.93
C GLU A 230 2.71 -15.06 -10.85
N LYS A 231 3.70 -14.27 -11.26
CA LYS A 231 4.49 -13.45 -10.36
C LYS A 231 3.62 -12.46 -9.58
N VAL A 232 2.67 -11.77 -10.25
CA VAL A 232 1.70 -10.87 -9.61
C VAL A 232 0.94 -11.60 -8.50
N LEU A 233 0.40 -12.78 -8.80
CA LEU A 233 -0.40 -13.55 -7.86
C LEU A 233 0.40 -14.11 -6.69
N LEU A 234 1.64 -14.55 -6.93
CA LEU A 234 2.46 -15.24 -5.93
C LEU A 234 3.22 -14.26 -5.02
N SER A 235 3.69 -13.13 -5.56
CA SER A 235 4.51 -12.20 -4.79
C SER A 235 3.71 -11.28 -3.86
N THR A 236 2.44 -10.99 -4.18
CA THR A 236 1.61 -10.10 -3.35
C THR A 236 1.16 -10.81 -2.07
N ALA A 237 1.53 -10.26 -0.94
CA ALA A 237 1.28 -10.82 0.39
C ALA A 237 0.52 -9.83 1.29
N LEU A 238 -0.18 -10.38 2.29
CA LEU A 238 -0.83 -9.65 3.36
C LEU A 238 0.02 -9.78 4.63
N TYR A 239 0.39 -8.65 5.22
CA TYR A 239 1.04 -8.53 6.51
C TYR A 239 0.06 -7.91 7.50
N GLY A 240 -0.44 -8.73 8.41
CA GLY A 240 -1.50 -8.38 9.35
C GLY A 240 -2.48 -9.53 9.57
N LEU A 241 -3.59 -9.25 10.25
CA LEU A 241 -4.63 -10.23 10.55
C LEU A 241 -5.64 -10.30 9.40
N PRO A 242 -5.82 -11.45 8.72
CA PRO A 242 -6.67 -11.56 7.54
C PRO A 242 -8.16 -11.35 7.83
N MET A 243 -8.58 -11.45 9.11
CA MET A 243 -9.93 -11.19 9.56
C MET A 243 -10.19 -9.69 9.84
N TYR A 244 -9.18 -8.82 9.87
CA TYR A 244 -9.39 -7.38 10.00
C TYR A 244 -10.24 -6.89 8.84
N ALA A 245 -11.35 -6.21 9.14
CA ALA A 245 -12.32 -5.84 8.14
C ALA A 245 -12.29 -4.34 7.84
N VAL A 246 -12.56 -3.98 6.59
CA VAL A 246 -12.77 -2.59 6.17
C VAL A 246 -14.25 -2.42 5.84
N ASN A 247 -14.90 -1.45 6.48
CA ASN A 247 -16.31 -1.13 6.30
C ASN A 247 -16.44 0.14 5.47
N MET A 248 -16.63 -0.03 4.19
CA MET A 248 -16.98 1.03 3.23
C MET A 248 -18.45 0.87 2.88
N PRO A 249 -19.31 1.79 3.34
CA PRO A 249 -20.76 1.71 3.12
C PRO A 249 -21.20 1.94 1.67
#